data_9955efeb799bbffeb21fd264fc7c12d7
#
_entry.id   9955efeb799bbffeb21fd264fc7c12d7
#
_cell.length_a   1.000
_cell.length_b   1.000
_cell.length_c   1.000
_cell.angle_alpha   90.00
_cell.angle_beta   90.00
_cell.angle_gamma   90.00
#
_symmetry.space_group_name_H-M   'P 1'
#
loop_
_entity.id
_entity.type
_entity.pdbx_description
1 polymer ?
#
loop_
_entity_poly.entity_id
_entity_poly.type
_entity_poly.pdbx_seq_one_letter_code
_entity_poly.pdbx_strand_id
1 'polypeptide(L)'
;MPPSAVLSTPPPIFTETKPAPTVSEVLEGISLNPTSPPLRLVLHRVQAGFPSPATDYIEEGLDLNDYLVRHRAASFLFTVQGYSMQGAGIVDGDKVVVDRSIDPQHNHIVIAVVDGEYTIKRLYWRGSRIELRPENPAFQPICFSDGSQLEIWGVVVGVVRRCLV
;
A
#
# COMPACT_ATOMS: atom_id res chain seq x y z
N MET A 1 -43.43 21.69 -37.56
CA MET A 1 -42.67 20.52 -37.02
C MET A 1 -41.18 20.85 -37.17
N PRO A 2 -40.43 21.06 -36.07
CA PRO A 2 -38.98 21.16 -36.13
C PRO A 2 -38.35 19.75 -36.04
N PRO A 3 -37.18 19.55 -36.69
CA PRO A 3 -36.53 18.22 -36.70
C PRO A 3 -35.87 17.93 -35.36
N SER A 4 -35.99 16.68 -34.95
CA SER A 4 -35.38 16.11 -33.74
C SER A 4 -33.84 16.14 -33.81
N ALA A 5 -33.22 16.79 -32.83
CA ALA A 5 -31.78 16.73 -32.64
C ALA A 5 -31.38 15.32 -32.13
N VAL A 6 -30.59 14.63 -32.92
CA VAL A 6 -29.94 13.37 -32.52
C VAL A 6 -28.78 13.75 -31.61
N LEU A 7 -28.89 13.44 -30.31
CA LEU A 7 -27.74 13.47 -29.37
C LEU A 7 -26.78 12.35 -29.76
N SER A 8 -25.64 12.71 -30.32
CA SER A 8 -24.52 11.81 -30.50
C SER A 8 -23.82 11.62 -29.14
N THR A 9 -23.87 10.40 -28.61
CA THR A 9 -23.04 9.96 -27.47
C THR A 9 -21.55 10.01 -27.86
N PRO A 10 -20.67 10.62 -27.05
CA PRO A 10 -19.25 10.56 -27.31
C PRO A 10 -18.75 9.12 -27.18
N PRO A 11 -17.75 8.70 -27.98
CA PRO A 11 -17.18 7.36 -27.87
C PRO A 11 -16.50 7.16 -26.51
N PRO A 12 -16.48 5.94 -25.98
CA PRO A 12 -15.77 5.65 -24.73
C PRO A 12 -14.28 5.93 -24.89
N ILE A 13 -13.75 6.74 -23.98
CA ILE A 13 -12.31 6.99 -23.88
C ILE A 13 -11.69 5.71 -23.32
N PHE A 14 -11.16 4.87 -24.20
CA PHE A 14 -10.24 3.81 -23.80
C PHE A 14 -8.94 4.47 -23.33
N THR A 15 -8.80 4.68 -22.03
CA THR A 15 -7.48 4.91 -21.45
C THR A 15 -6.73 3.58 -21.56
N GLU A 16 -5.68 3.56 -22.40
CA GLU A 16 -4.72 2.47 -22.44
C GLU A 16 -4.21 2.22 -21.02
N THR A 17 -4.68 1.15 -20.41
CA THR A 17 -4.17 0.68 -19.12
C THR A 17 -2.76 0.16 -19.38
N LYS A 18 -1.75 0.89 -18.90
CA LYS A 18 -0.38 0.43 -18.88
C LYS A 18 -0.35 -0.97 -18.26
N PRO A 19 0.23 -1.99 -18.91
CA PRO A 19 0.29 -3.32 -18.34
C PRO A 19 0.95 -3.28 -16.96
N ALA A 20 0.46 -4.13 -16.05
CA ALA A 20 1.04 -4.25 -14.71
C ALA A 20 2.56 -4.48 -14.81
N PRO A 21 3.38 -3.83 -13.99
CA PRO A 21 4.83 -3.97 -14.04
C PRO A 21 5.20 -5.45 -13.86
N THR A 22 6.08 -5.95 -14.73
CA THR A 22 6.64 -7.29 -14.59
C THR A 22 7.49 -7.37 -13.33
N VAL A 23 7.64 -8.58 -12.78
CA VAL A 23 8.47 -8.82 -11.57
C VAL A 23 9.88 -8.23 -11.74
N SER A 24 10.43 -8.20 -12.95
CA SER A 24 11.73 -7.59 -13.28
C SER A 24 11.74 -6.07 -13.09
N GLU A 25 10.68 -5.36 -13.44
CA GLU A 25 10.58 -3.89 -13.30
C GLU A 25 10.43 -3.45 -11.84
N VAL A 26 9.87 -4.32 -10.99
CA VAL A 26 9.72 -4.04 -9.55
C VAL A 26 11.04 -4.23 -8.79
N LEU A 27 11.95 -5.08 -9.29
CA LEU A 27 13.21 -5.41 -8.61
C LEU A 27 14.35 -4.42 -8.86
N GLU A 28 14.26 -3.52 -9.83
CA GLU A 28 15.33 -2.55 -10.14
C GLU A 28 15.58 -1.49 -9.06
N GLY A 29 14.75 -1.41 -8.03
CA GLY A 29 14.88 -0.42 -6.95
C GLY A 29 15.41 -0.93 -5.61
N ILE A 30 15.54 -2.26 -5.43
CA ILE A 30 15.96 -2.83 -4.15
C ILE A 30 17.38 -3.36 -4.28
N SER A 31 18.36 -2.57 -3.80
CA SER A 31 19.73 -3.09 -3.62
C SER A 31 19.69 -4.15 -2.50
N LEU A 32 19.84 -5.42 -2.90
CA LEU A 32 19.88 -6.56 -1.99
C LEU A 32 21.19 -6.66 -1.18
N ASN A 33 22.16 -5.79 -1.48
CA ASN A 33 23.43 -5.67 -0.74
C ASN A 33 23.62 -4.21 -0.33
N PRO A 34 23.11 -3.77 0.83
CA PRO A 34 23.40 -2.45 1.33
C PRO A 34 24.89 -2.36 1.69
N THR A 35 25.65 -1.60 0.91
CA THR A 35 27.03 -1.19 1.25
C THR A 35 27.05 -0.04 2.25
N SER A 36 25.89 0.47 2.62
CA SER A 36 25.76 1.56 3.58
C SER A 36 25.75 1.03 5.01
N PRO A 37 26.46 1.69 5.95
CA PRO A 37 26.40 1.31 7.36
C PRO A 37 24.96 1.45 7.90
N PRO A 38 24.57 0.62 8.88
CA PRO A 38 23.25 0.70 9.48
C PRO A 38 23.03 2.06 10.15
N LEU A 39 21.79 2.53 10.15
CA LEU A 39 21.43 3.75 10.85
C LEU A 39 21.51 3.54 12.37
N ARG A 40 21.89 4.59 13.10
CA ARG A 40 21.90 4.53 14.57
C ARG A 40 20.50 4.74 15.11
N LEU A 41 20.01 3.76 15.85
CA LEU A 41 18.74 3.87 16.55
C LEU A 41 18.96 4.55 17.90
N VAL A 42 18.26 5.66 18.12
CA VAL A 42 18.24 6.36 19.42
C VAL A 42 17.11 5.77 20.26
N LEU A 43 17.41 5.21 21.43
CA LEU A 43 16.43 4.57 22.32
C LEU A 43 15.42 5.55 22.91
N HIS A 44 15.81 6.81 23.03
CA HIS A 44 14.93 7.79 23.62
C HIS A 44 13.70 8.04 22.75
N ARG A 45 12.52 7.84 23.33
CA ARG A 45 11.25 8.08 22.63
C ARG A 45 11.00 9.58 22.55
N VAL A 46 10.91 10.10 21.32
CA VAL A 46 10.51 11.48 21.09
C VAL A 46 8.99 11.57 21.21
N GLN A 47 8.52 12.46 22.11
CA GLN A 47 7.09 12.71 22.23
C GLN A 47 6.61 13.68 21.15
N ALA A 48 5.53 13.33 20.49
CA ALA A 48 4.89 14.18 19.47
C ALA A 48 3.98 15.26 20.08
N GLY A 49 4.01 15.42 21.41
CA GLY A 49 3.27 16.44 22.16
C GLY A 49 4.21 17.36 22.93
N PHE A 50 4.09 17.37 24.26
CA PHE A 50 4.97 18.20 25.11
C PHE A 50 6.41 17.68 25.10
N PRO A 51 7.42 18.58 25.13
CA PRO A 51 8.81 18.16 25.18
C PRO A 51 9.12 17.35 26.45
N SER A 52 10.01 16.35 26.31
CA SER A 52 10.56 15.60 27.44
C SER A 52 12.09 15.81 27.50
N PRO A 53 12.72 15.63 28.69
CA PRO A 53 14.16 15.76 28.81
C PRO A 53 14.91 14.86 27.85
N ALA A 54 15.90 15.40 27.14
CA ALA A 54 16.74 14.64 26.24
C ALA A 54 17.76 13.84 27.04
N THR A 55 17.77 12.52 26.85
CA THR A 55 18.81 11.63 27.35
C THR A 55 19.39 10.89 26.15
N ASP A 56 20.68 11.08 25.92
CA ASP A 56 21.36 10.47 24.77
C ASP A 56 21.69 9.00 25.05
N TYR A 57 20.83 8.10 24.57
CA TYR A 57 21.14 6.69 24.49
C TYR A 57 21.14 6.26 23.03
N ILE A 58 22.30 5.82 22.54
CA ILE A 58 22.48 5.29 21.19
C ILE A 58 22.56 3.78 21.32
N GLU A 59 21.66 3.05 20.68
CA GLU A 59 21.73 1.60 20.56
C GLU A 59 22.44 1.14 19.28
N GLU A 60 22.45 -0.19 19.11
CA GLU A 60 22.98 -0.87 17.93
C GLU A 60 22.37 -0.36 16.63
N GLY A 61 23.13 -0.46 15.54
CA GLY A 61 22.67 -0.01 14.24
C GLY A 61 21.41 -0.74 13.77
N LEU A 62 20.42 0.00 13.27
CA LEU A 62 19.21 -0.54 12.64
C LEU A 62 19.40 -0.59 11.13
N ASP A 63 19.39 -1.78 10.53
CA ASP A 63 19.23 -1.94 9.10
C ASP A 63 17.73 -1.87 8.76
N LEU A 64 17.33 -0.85 8.00
CA LEU A 64 15.94 -0.66 7.60
C LEU A 64 15.42 -1.78 6.70
N ASN A 65 16.31 -2.41 5.90
CA ASN A 65 15.89 -3.53 5.08
C ASN A 65 15.56 -4.75 5.94
N ASP A 66 16.41 -5.07 6.92
CA ASP A 66 16.14 -6.19 7.84
C ASP A 66 14.93 -5.92 8.74
N TYR A 67 14.72 -4.65 9.11
CA TYR A 67 13.57 -4.25 9.91
C TYR A 67 12.24 -4.38 9.15
N LEU A 68 12.22 -3.97 7.88
CA LEU A 68 11.00 -3.91 7.06
C LEU A 68 10.77 -5.19 6.25
N VAL A 69 11.85 -5.91 5.88
CA VAL A 69 11.80 -7.02 4.91
C VAL A 69 12.22 -8.32 5.58
N ARG A 70 11.26 -9.06 6.12
CA ARG A 70 11.53 -10.35 6.79
C ARG A 70 11.76 -11.49 5.79
N HIS A 71 11.01 -11.51 4.70
CA HIS A 71 11.06 -12.54 3.67
C HIS A 71 11.46 -11.92 2.34
N ARG A 72 12.78 -11.73 2.12
CA ARG A 72 13.32 -11.00 0.96
C ARG A 72 12.79 -11.48 -0.38
N ALA A 73 12.67 -12.79 -0.57
CA ALA A 73 12.19 -13.39 -1.82
C ALA A 73 10.68 -13.17 -2.08
N ALA A 74 9.90 -12.85 -1.04
CA ALA A 74 8.47 -12.65 -1.09
C ALA A 74 8.04 -11.19 -0.86
N SER A 75 9.00 -10.27 -0.66
CA SER A 75 8.73 -8.87 -0.35
C SER A 75 8.90 -8.00 -1.58
N PHE A 76 7.97 -7.07 -1.75
CA PHE A 76 7.88 -6.15 -2.88
C PHE A 76 7.57 -4.74 -2.41
N LEU A 77 7.92 -3.74 -3.23
CA LEU A 77 7.65 -2.35 -2.94
C LEU A 77 6.63 -1.80 -3.95
N PHE A 78 5.53 -1.23 -3.46
CA PHE A 78 4.54 -0.55 -4.29
C PHE A 78 4.50 0.94 -3.99
N THR A 79 4.24 1.75 -5.00
CA THR A 79 3.91 3.17 -4.81
C THR A 79 2.39 3.30 -4.68
N VAL A 80 1.95 3.96 -3.62
CA VAL A 80 0.53 4.24 -3.39
C VAL A 80 0.10 5.44 -4.22
N GLN A 81 -1.08 5.34 -4.82
CA GLN A 81 -1.75 6.44 -5.49
C GLN A 81 -3.13 6.66 -4.85
N GLY A 82 -3.42 7.91 -4.51
CA GLY A 82 -4.71 8.32 -3.93
C GLY A 82 -4.77 8.27 -2.41
N TYR A 83 -5.96 8.56 -1.86
CA TYR A 83 -6.15 8.89 -0.44
C TYR A 83 -7.10 7.94 0.30
N SER A 84 -7.44 6.80 -0.29
CA SER A 84 -8.41 5.86 0.31
C SER A 84 -7.94 5.24 1.63
N MET A 85 -6.64 5.30 1.95
CA MET A 85 -6.04 4.73 3.15
C MET A 85 -5.45 5.80 4.10
N GLN A 86 -5.85 7.06 3.95
CA GLN A 86 -5.33 8.18 4.72
C GLN A 86 -5.53 8.01 6.23
N GLY A 87 -6.65 7.46 6.67
CA GLY A 87 -6.92 7.18 8.09
C GLY A 87 -6.01 6.11 8.69
N ALA A 88 -5.40 5.27 7.88
CA ALA A 88 -4.33 4.33 8.28
C ALA A 88 -2.93 4.95 8.19
N GLY A 89 -2.81 6.25 7.91
CA GLY A 89 -1.53 6.93 7.77
C GLY A 89 -0.83 6.69 6.43
N ILE A 90 -1.49 6.06 5.46
CA ILE A 90 -0.97 5.80 4.11
C ILE A 90 -1.57 6.81 3.14
N VAL A 91 -0.72 7.59 2.48
CA VAL A 91 -1.13 8.67 1.58
C VAL A 91 -0.51 8.53 0.20
N ASP A 92 -0.98 9.38 -0.70
CA ASP A 92 -0.46 9.45 -2.07
C ASP A 92 1.06 9.62 -2.12
N GLY A 93 1.74 8.87 -2.97
CA GLY A 93 3.19 8.87 -3.13
C GLY A 93 3.97 8.00 -2.14
N ASP A 94 3.35 7.47 -1.08
CA ASP A 94 4.01 6.55 -0.16
C ASP A 94 4.52 5.30 -0.87
N LYS A 95 5.59 4.71 -0.31
CA LYS A 95 6.02 3.37 -0.66
C LYS A 95 5.54 2.40 0.41
N VAL A 96 4.90 1.32 0.01
CA VAL A 96 4.47 0.25 0.93
C VAL A 96 5.26 -1.01 0.65
N VAL A 97 5.79 -1.62 1.72
CA VAL A 97 6.43 -2.93 1.67
C VAL A 97 5.34 -3.98 1.81
N VAL A 98 5.29 -4.91 0.87
CA VAL A 98 4.26 -5.95 0.78
C VAL A 98 4.92 -7.31 0.81
N ASP A 99 4.48 -8.18 1.68
CA ASP A 99 4.95 -9.55 1.81
C ASP A 99 3.89 -10.52 1.29
N ARG A 100 4.25 -11.32 0.29
CA ARG A 100 3.38 -12.33 -0.31
C ARG A 100 3.34 -13.66 0.43
N SER A 101 4.27 -13.89 1.32
CA SER A 101 4.35 -15.14 2.09
C SER A 101 3.46 -15.16 3.33
N ILE A 102 2.91 -14.00 3.70
CA ILE A 102 2.05 -13.87 4.87
C ILE A 102 0.61 -14.21 4.47
N ASP A 103 0.00 -15.15 5.18
CA ASP A 103 -1.43 -15.45 5.03
C ASP A 103 -2.27 -14.23 5.44
N PRO A 104 -3.12 -13.72 4.55
CA PRO A 104 -3.95 -12.56 4.85
C PRO A 104 -4.97 -12.89 5.93
N GLN A 105 -5.12 -11.99 6.90
CA GLN A 105 -6.05 -12.13 8.01
C GLN A 105 -6.98 -10.91 8.12
N HIS A 106 -8.07 -11.08 8.86
CA HIS A 106 -8.95 -9.98 9.20
C HIS A 106 -8.16 -8.81 9.81
N ASN A 107 -8.44 -7.61 9.35
CA ASN A 107 -7.77 -6.34 9.67
C ASN A 107 -6.37 -6.13 9.08
N HIS A 108 -5.78 -7.06 8.34
CA HIS A 108 -4.57 -6.74 7.59
C HIS A 108 -4.86 -5.67 6.52
N ILE A 109 -3.89 -4.80 6.29
CA ILE A 109 -3.86 -3.96 5.09
C ILE A 109 -3.24 -4.81 3.99
N VAL A 110 -3.90 -4.89 2.84
CA VAL A 110 -3.52 -5.78 1.76
C VAL A 110 -3.44 -5.03 0.43
N ILE A 111 -2.59 -5.52 -0.45
CA ILE A 111 -2.73 -5.27 -1.88
C ILE A 111 -3.63 -6.37 -2.42
N ALA A 112 -4.70 -5.98 -3.07
CA ALA A 112 -5.66 -6.90 -3.68
C ALA A 112 -5.78 -6.60 -5.18
N VAL A 113 -6.13 -7.64 -5.94
CA VAL A 113 -6.55 -7.53 -7.34
C VAL A 113 -8.05 -7.78 -7.37
N VAL A 114 -8.79 -6.80 -7.86
CA VAL A 114 -10.24 -6.84 -8.01
C VAL A 114 -10.54 -6.60 -9.48
N ASP A 115 -11.15 -7.59 -10.13
CA ASP A 115 -11.48 -7.55 -11.56
C ASP A 115 -10.28 -7.13 -12.45
N GLY A 116 -9.07 -7.57 -12.07
CA GLY A 116 -7.82 -7.29 -12.77
C GLY A 116 -7.10 -5.99 -12.36
N GLU A 117 -7.65 -5.19 -11.44
CA GLU A 117 -7.05 -3.93 -11.00
C GLU A 117 -6.47 -4.01 -9.58
N TYR A 118 -5.28 -3.43 -9.38
CA TYR A 118 -4.64 -3.37 -8.07
C TYR A 118 -5.28 -2.30 -7.18
N THR A 119 -5.51 -2.65 -5.92
CA THR A 119 -5.95 -1.70 -4.89
C THR A 119 -5.32 -1.99 -3.54
N ILE A 120 -5.16 -0.96 -2.71
CA ILE A 120 -4.74 -1.10 -1.30
C ILE A 120 -5.94 -0.81 -0.40
N LYS A 121 -6.29 -1.75 0.48
CA LYS A 121 -7.42 -1.64 1.40
C LYS A 121 -7.17 -2.42 2.69
N ARG A 122 -8.00 -2.18 3.69
CA ARG A 122 -8.08 -3.04 4.87
C ARG A 122 -9.00 -4.22 4.58
N LEU A 123 -8.50 -5.43 4.79
CA LEU A 123 -9.26 -6.66 4.63
C LEU A 123 -10.22 -6.85 5.81
N TYR A 124 -11.49 -6.84 5.55
CA TYR A 124 -12.50 -7.32 6.47
C TYR A 124 -12.89 -8.74 6.07
N TRP A 125 -12.63 -9.70 6.98
CA TRP A 125 -12.94 -11.11 6.75
C TRP A 125 -13.50 -11.71 8.02
N ARG A 126 -14.81 -11.99 8.03
CA ARG A 126 -15.49 -12.68 9.13
C ARG A 126 -16.51 -13.67 8.57
N GLY A 127 -16.28 -14.95 8.84
CA GLY A 127 -17.08 -16.03 8.28
C GLY A 127 -17.09 -15.97 6.75
N SER A 128 -18.25 -15.95 6.13
CA SER A 128 -18.43 -15.83 4.68
C SER A 128 -18.36 -14.40 4.14
N ARG A 129 -18.32 -13.39 5.02
CA ARG A 129 -18.30 -11.99 4.60
C ARG A 129 -16.88 -11.50 4.40
N ILE A 130 -16.55 -11.14 3.16
CA ILE A 130 -15.28 -10.54 2.78
C ILE A 130 -15.55 -9.16 2.16
N GLU A 131 -14.83 -8.15 2.63
CA GLU A 131 -14.88 -6.79 2.11
C GLU A 131 -13.48 -6.18 2.09
N LEU A 132 -13.23 -5.30 1.14
CA LEU A 132 -12.05 -4.43 1.14
C LEU A 132 -12.48 -3.03 1.57
N ARG A 133 -12.08 -2.62 2.77
CA ARG A 133 -12.49 -1.37 3.39
C ARG A 133 -11.46 -0.27 3.23
N PRO A 134 -11.84 0.91 2.76
CA PRO A 134 -10.99 2.08 2.83
C PRO A 134 -10.85 2.57 4.28
N GLU A 135 -9.78 3.25 4.55
CA GLU A 135 -9.52 4.00 5.78
C GLU A 135 -9.70 5.51 5.53
N ASN A 136 -10.75 5.85 4.79
CA ASN A 136 -11.17 7.22 4.50
C ASN A 136 -12.69 7.21 4.25
N PRO A 137 -13.48 7.97 5.03
CA PRO A 137 -14.95 8.00 4.91
C PRO A 137 -15.47 8.48 3.56
N ALA A 138 -14.65 9.19 2.77
CA ALA A 138 -15.02 9.65 1.44
C ALA A 138 -15.11 8.52 0.41
N PHE A 139 -14.64 7.31 0.75
CA PHE A 139 -14.64 6.15 -0.13
C PHE A 139 -15.53 5.05 0.41
N GLN A 140 -16.16 4.29 -0.51
CA GLN A 140 -17.02 3.18 -0.13
C GLN A 140 -16.23 1.86 -0.05
N PRO A 141 -16.64 0.92 0.83
CA PRO A 141 -16.11 -0.44 0.83
C PRO A 141 -16.42 -1.16 -0.47
N ILE A 142 -15.49 -2.01 -0.91
CA ILE A 142 -15.70 -2.93 -2.02
C ILE A 142 -16.25 -4.23 -1.42
N CYS A 143 -17.49 -4.55 -1.77
CA CYS A 143 -18.16 -5.78 -1.35
C CYS A 143 -18.18 -6.74 -2.54
N PHE A 144 -18.00 -8.03 -2.27
CA PHE A 144 -17.99 -9.06 -3.29
C PHE A 144 -19.31 -9.77 -3.33
N SER A 145 -19.90 -9.86 -4.53
CA SER A 145 -21.05 -10.69 -4.85
C SER A 145 -20.59 -11.92 -5.63
N ASP A 146 -21.49 -12.89 -5.81
CA ASP A 146 -21.21 -14.06 -6.62
C ASP A 146 -20.75 -13.67 -8.04
N GLY A 147 -19.56 -14.16 -8.43
CA GLY A 147 -18.94 -13.86 -9.72
C GLY A 147 -17.85 -12.77 -9.71
N SER A 148 -17.69 -12.01 -8.64
CA SER A 148 -16.58 -11.08 -8.51
C SER A 148 -15.26 -11.82 -8.26
N GLN A 149 -14.18 -11.41 -8.96
CA GLN A 149 -12.86 -11.99 -8.76
C GLN A 149 -12.05 -11.15 -7.78
N LEU A 150 -11.75 -11.74 -6.63
CA LEU A 150 -10.84 -11.16 -5.63
C LEU A 150 -9.62 -12.05 -5.47
N GLU A 151 -8.45 -11.48 -5.65
CA GLU A 151 -7.19 -12.10 -5.27
C GLU A 151 -6.48 -11.19 -4.26
N ILE A 152 -6.06 -11.74 -3.12
CA ILE A 152 -5.17 -11.02 -2.21
C ILE A 152 -3.74 -11.26 -2.69
N TRP A 153 -3.13 -10.21 -3.24
CA TRP A 153 -1.78 -10.29 -3.80
C TRP A 153 -0.70 -10.36 -2.72
N GLY A 154 -0.89 -9.67 -1.60
CA GLY A 154 0.03 -9.72 -0.46
C GLY A 154 -0.40 -8.79 0.68
N VAL A 155 0.27 -8.94 1.82
CA VAL A 155 0.01 -8.18 3.05
C VAL A 155 1.00 -7.03 3.18
N VAL A 156 0.51 -5.83 3.46
CA VAL A 156 1.34 -4.65 3.73
C VAL A 156 1.96 -4.77 5.11
N VAL A 157 3.29 -4.74 5.16
CA VAL A 157 4.07 -4.90 6.41
C VAL A 157 4.79 -3.63 6.83
N GLY A 158 4.90 -2.64 5.95
CA GLY A 158 5.56 -1.38 6.27
C GLY A 158 5.19 -0.26 5.30
N VAL A 159 5.41 0.98 5.76
CA VAL A 159 5.23 2.20 4.97
C VAL A 159 6.50 3.01 5.05
N VAL A 160 6.97 3.49 3.90
CA VAL A 160 8.16 4.34 3.79
C VAL A 160 7.78 5.64 3.10
N ARG A 161 8.08 6.75 3.76
CA ARG A 161 7.84 8.11 3.27
C ARG A 161 9.07 8.97 3.45
N ARG A 162 9.42 9.73 2.43
CA ARG A 162 10.39 10.81 2.55
C ARG A 162 9.64 12.10 2.88
N CYS A 163 10.04 12.77 3.95
CA CYS A 163 9.57 14.12 4.23
C CYS A 163 10.22 15.10 3.24
N LEU A 164 9.48 16.13 2.88
CA LEU A 164 10.04 17.26 2.13
C LEU A 164 11.05 17.99 3.02
N VAL A 165 12.22 18.26 2.50
CA VAL A 165 13.30 19.06 3.10
C VAL A 165 13.71 20.15 2.13
#